data_daf4b73ef4be982d46b0edf3bac3d343
#
_entry.id   daf4b73ef4be982d46b0edf3bac3d343
#
_cell.length_a   1.000
_cell.length_b   1.000
_cell.length_c   1.000
_cell.angle_alpha   90.00
_cell.angle_beta   90.00
_cell.angle_gamma   90.00
#
_symmetry.space_group_name_H-M   'P 1'
#
loop_
_entity.id
_entity.type
_entity.pdbx_description
1 polymer ?
#
loop_
_entity_poly.entity_id
_entity_poly.type
_entity_poly.pdbx_seq_one_letter_code
_entity_poly.pdbx_strand_id
1 'polypeptide(L)'
;AQKLAPMVVEDGKQNNLINAENWLLSDNGKDKKAVRQYLQAIPAERLAPVMAGAVIRMSAFPHLYGDGEVLPIEGFATKHYYSVPLLMLASADEFSSFAARDPFFKDRLGLINNDYKTTSEFKFANKYGSALYGFFNGQQSAEVLYPHYKADMYVCSFAFAHTADVVGKEYMVRNGALHGIFQPF
;
A
#
# COMPACT_ATOMS: atom_id res chain seq x y z
N ALA A 1 -11.05 -6.40 -11.56
CA ALA A 1 -12.15 -7.24 -12.07
C ALA A 1 -12.05 -8.66 -11.54
N GLN A 2 -10.94 -9.39 -11.74
CA GLN A 2 -10.79 -10.82 -11.38
C GLN A 2 -11.21 -11.15 -9.95
N LYS A 3 -10.82 -10.33 -8.97
CA LYS A 3 -11.17 -10.56 -7.56
C LYS A 3 -12.64 -10.30 -7.23
N LEU A 4 -13.31 -9.48 -8.02
CA LEU A 4 -14.74 -9.16 -7.84
C LEU A 4 -15.64 -10.08 -8.66
N ALA A 5 -15.13 -10.71 -9.70
CA ALA A 5 -15.91 -11.56 -10.58
C ALA A 5 -16.68 -12.70 -9.86
N PRO A 6 -16.10 -13.41 -8.87
CA PRO A 6 -16.84 -14.40 -8.08
C PRO A 6 -18.08 -13.82 -7.41
N MET A 7 -17.96 -12.64 -6.80
CA MET A 7 -19.07 -11.95 -6.14
C MET A 7 -20.19 -11.55 -7.13
N VAL A 8 -19.81 -11.10 -8.32
CA VAL A 8 -20.75 -10.74 -9.40
C VAL A 8 -21.56 -11.96 -9.85
N VAL A 9 -20.92 -13.14 -9.93
CA VAL A 9 -21.59 -14.41 -10.28
C VAL A 9 -22.50 -14.86 -9.13
N GLU A 10 -22.02 -14.82 -7.89
CA GLU A 10 -22.79 -15.15 -6.70
C GLU A 10 -24.07 -14.30 -6.59
N ASP A 11 -23.98 -13.02 -6.92
CA ASP A 11 -25.11 -12.09 -6.91
C ASP A 11 -26.01 -12.20 -8.16
N GLY A 12 -25.75 -13.17 -9.02
CA GLY A 12 -26.57 -13.44 -10.22
C GLY A 12 -26.53 -12.31 -11.26
N LYS A 13 -25.53 -11.44 -11.22
CA LYS A 13 -25.38 -10.36 -12.22
C LYS A 13 -24.81 -10.88 -13.53
N GLN A 14 -24.02 -11.93 -13.46
CA GLN A 14 -23.46 -12.65 -14.60
C GLN A 14 -23.45 -14.16 -14.31
N ASN A 15 -23.43 -14.98 -15.36
CA ASN A 15 -23.59 -16.44 -15.26
C ASN A 15 -22.25 -17.21 -15.17
N ASN A 16 -21.13 -16.56 -15.35
CA ASN A 16 -19.80 -17.15 -15.19
C ASN A 16 -18.73 -16.05 -14.96
N LEU A 17 -17.52 -16.47 -14.55
CA LEU A 17 -16.41 -15.58 -14.20
C LEU A 17 -15.94 -14.73 -15.38
N ILE A 18 -15.87 -15.30 -16.58
CA ILE A 18 -15.41 -14.56 -17.77
C ILE A 18 -16.37 -13.43 -18.10
N ASN A 19 -17.66 -13.72 -18.10
CA ASN A 19 -18.69 -12.70 -18.34
C ASN A 19 -18.70 -11.64 -17.23
N ALA A 20 -18.47 -12.04 -15.98
CA ALA A 20 -18.38 -11.13 -14.87
C ALA A 20 -17.18 -10.18 -14.97
N GLU A 21 -16.01 -10.69 -15.37
CA GLU A 21 -14.83 -9.85 -15.62
C GLU A 21 -15.04 -8.87 -16.77
N ASN A 22 -15.59 -9.34 -17.89
CA ASN A 22 -15.89 -8.49 -19.04
C ASN A 22 -16.92 -7.42 -18.71
N TRP A 23 -17.95 -7.77 -17.94
CA TRP A 23 -18.96 -6.82 -17.48
C TRP A 23 -18.36 -5.75 -16.56
N LEU A 24 -17.52 -6.15 -15.60
CA LEU A 24 -16.84 -5.22 -14.68
C LEU A 24 -15.87 -4.27 -15.41
N LEU A 25 -15.32 -4.68 -16.54
CA LEU A 25 -14.40 -3.89 -17.38
C LEU A 25 -15.08 -3.19 -18.53
N SER A 26 -16.41 -3.33 -18.65
CA SER A 26 -17.17 -2.74 -19.77
C SER A 26 -17.12 -1.21 -19.70
N ASP A 27 -16.80 -0.60 -20.81
CA ASP A 27 -16.79 0.86 -21.00
C ASP A 27 -18.04 1.40 -21.70
N ASN A 28 -18.95 0.51 -22.17
CA ASN A 28 -20.21 0.94 -22.74
C ASN A 28 -21.10 1.60 -21.68
N GLY A 29 -21.82 2.66 -22.05
CA GLY A 29 -22.53 3.52 -21.11
C GLY A 29 -23.57 2.82 -20.25
N LYS A 30 -24.24 1.78 -20.77
CA LYS A 30 -25.28 1.03 -20.05
C LYS A 30 -24.65 0.16 -18.95
N ASP A 31 -23.67 -0.65 -19.32
CA ASP A 31 -22.99 -1.54 -18.40
C ASP A 31 -22.19 -0.76 -17.36
N LYS A 32 -21.48 0.29 -17.79
CA LYS A 32 -20.74 1.18 -16.89
C LYS A 32 -21.63 1.75 -15.78
N LYS A 33 -22.84 2.17 -16.11
CA LYS A 33 -23.82 2.62 -15.11
C LYS A 33 -24.25 1.49 -14.19
N ALA A 34 -24.56 0.31 -14.73
CA ALA A 34 -24.97 -0.87 -13.95
C ALA A 34 -23.85 -1.35 -13.04
N VAL A 35 -22.61 -1.40 -13.52
CA VAL A 35 -21.40 -1.75 -12.72
C VAL A 35 -21.23 -0.75 -11.57
N ARG A 36 -21.30 0.55 -11.85
CA ARG A 36 -21.18 1.58 -10.81
C ARG A 36 -22.26 1.40 -9.72
N GLN A 37 -23.51 1.22 -10.11
CA GLN A 37 -24.61 1.01 -9.17
C GLN A 37 -24.41 -0.25 -8.34
N TYR A 38 -23.97 -1.34 -8.97
CA TYR A 38 -23.65 -2.59 -8.29
C TYR A 38 -22.55 -2.41 -7.26
N LEU A 39 -21.41 -1.83 -7.66
CA LEU A 39 -20.27 -1.63 -6.76
C LEU A 39 -20.61 -0.71 -5.58
N GLN A 40 -21.40 0.32 -5.80
CA GLN A 40 -21.85 1.23 -4.74
C GLN A 40 -22.83 0.57 -3.76
N ALA A 41 -23.54 -0.47 -4.19
CA ALA A 41 -24.51 -1.19 -3.37
C ALA A 41 -23.88 -2.34 -2.55
N ILE A 42 -22.62 -2.72 -2.80
CA ILE A 42 -21.94 -3.78 -2.05
C ILE A 42 -21.65 -3.28 -0.63
N PRO A 43 -22.08 -4.01 0.42
CA PRO A 43 -21.72 -3.69 1.79
C PRO A 43 -20.20 -3.72 2.00
N ALA A 44 -19.68 -2.81 2.82
CA ALA A 44 -18.25 -2.70 3.08
C ALA A 44 -17.66 -3.99 3.65
N GLU A 45 -18.40 -4.69 4.51
CA GLU A 45 -18.02 -5.95 5.14
C GLU A 45 -17.79 -7.06 4.11
N ARG A 46 -18.48 -6.99 2.98
CA ARG A 46 -18.38 -7.97 1.91
C ARG A 46 -17.25 -7.61 0.93
N LEU A 47 -17.01 -6.31 0.74
CA LEU A 47 -15.97 -5.81 -0.14
C LEU A 47 -14.58 -5.87 0.51
N ALA A 48 -14.47 -5.58 1.80
CA ALA A 48 -13.20 -5.50 2.52
C ALA A 48 -12.33 -6.77 2.42
N PRO A 49 -12.84 -8.00 2.55
CA PRO A 49 -12.05 -9.22 2.39
C PRO A 49 -11.45 -9.37 0.98
N VAL A 50 -12.16 -8.92 -0.05
CA VAL A 50 -11.69 -8.96 -1.45
C VAL A 50 -10.52 -8.01 -1.66
N MET A 51 -10.56 -6.86 -0.98
CA MET A 51 -9.53 -5.83 -1.01
C MET A 51 -8.42 -6.06 0.01
N ALA A 52 -8.63 -6.97 0.97
CA ALA A 52 -7.61 -7.36 1.94
C ALA A 52 -6.43 -8.08 1.25
N GLY A 53 -5.25 -7.94 1.82
CA GLY A 53 -4.05 -8.61 1.30
C GLY A 53 -3.08 -7.68 0.58
N ALA A 54 -2.99 -6.42 1.03
CA ALA A 54 -1.85 -5.57 0.72
C ALA A 54 -0.60 -6.23 1.31
N VAL A 55 0.03 -7.06 0.51
CA VAL A 55 1.36 -7.62 0.74
C VAL A 55 2.35 -6.89 -0.15
N ILE A 56 3.62 -7.24 -0.09
CA ILE A 56 4.71 -6.67 -0.91
C ILE A 56 4.29 -6.47 -2.39
N ARG A 57 3.51 -7.37 -2.95
CA ARG A 57 3.12 -7.34 -4.36
C ARG A 57 1.94 -6.42 -4.67
N MET A 58 1.23 -5.98 -3.67
CA MET A 58 0.08 -5.05 -3.73
C MET A 58 -0.92 -5.31 -4.88
N SER A 59 -1.09 -6.57 -5.27
CA SER A 59 -1.87 -6.96 -6.45
C SER A 59 -3.37 -6.64 -6.36
N ALA A 60 -3.84 -6.31 -5.16
CA ALA A 60 -5.24 -5.99 -4.88
C ALA A 60 -5.41 -4.66 -4.15
N PHE A 61 -4.40 -3.81 -4.14
CA PHE A 61 -4.47 -2.51 -3.50
C PHE A 61 -5.31 -1.54 -4.35
N PRO A 62 -6.25 -0.79 -3.74
CA PRO A 62 -6.95 0.24 -4.49
C PRO A 62 -5.99 1.36 -4.87
N HIS A 63 -5.90 1.62 -6.17
CA HIS A 63 -5.09 2.71 -6.68
C HIS A 63 -5.87 4.01 -6.69
N LEU A 64 -5.20 5.11 -6.44
CA LEU A 64 -5.74 6.45 -6.66
C LEU A 64 -5.48 6.84 -8.11
N TYR A 65 -6.48 7.43 -8.74
CA TYR A 65 -6.40 7.89 -10.13
C TYR A 65 -6.54 9.40 -10.20
N GLY A 66 -5.68 10.04 -10.96
CA GLY A 66 -5.85 11.43 -11.34
C GLY A 66 -6.98 11.56 -12.35
N ASP A 67 -8.20 11.76 -11.88
CA ASP A 67 -9.42 11.86 -12.70
C ASP A 67 -9.78 13.29 -13.08
N GLY A 68 -9.08 14.27 -12.50
CA GLY A 68 -9.34 15.69 -12.69
C GLY A 68 -10.55 16.24 -11.92
N GLU A 69 -11.29 15.37 -11.21
CA GLU A 69 -12.44 15.78 -10.38
C GLU A 69 -12.10 15.73 -8.89
N VAL A 70 -11.61 14.59 -8.40
CA VAL A 70 -11.22 14.39 -7.00
C VAL A 70 -9.73 14.61 -6.83
N LEU A 71 -8.93 14.04 -7.74
CA LEU A 71 -7.49 14.22 -7.77
C LEU A 71 -7.07 14.89 -9.07
N PRO A 72 -6.15 15.87 -9.03
CA PRO A 72 -5.61 16.48 -10.23
C PRO A 72 -5.02 15.42 -11.18
N ILE A 73 -5.16 15.61 -12.48
CA ILE A 73 -4.57 14.73 -13.50
C ILE A 73 -3.05 14.65 -13.33
N GLU A 74 -2.43 15.77 -12.94
CA GLU A 74 -1.00 15.89 -12.69
C GLU A 74 -0.57 15.23 -11.35
N GLY A 75 -1.51 14.71 -10.55
CA GLY A 75 -1.23 14.17 -9.23
C GLY A 75 -0.54 15.19 -8.32
N PHE A 76 0.59 14.81 -7.72
CA PHE A 76 1.37 15.71 -6.87
C PHE A 76 2.15 16.80 -7.64
N ALA A 77 2.18 16.78 -8.97
CA ALA A 77 2.78 17.85 -9.75
C ALA A 77 1.82 19.02 -10.04
N THR A 78 0.63 19.03 -9.43
CA THR A 78 -0.31 20.16 -9.53
C THR A 78 0.33 21.43 -8.97
N LYS A 79 -0.17 22.60 -9.42
CA LYS A 79 0.24 23.92 -8.91
C LYS A 79 -0.69 24.44 -7.79
N HIS A 80 -1.70 23.67 -7.44
CA HIS A 80 -2.79 24.09 -6.54
C HIS A 80 -2.80 23.24 -5.28
N TYR A 81 -2.32 23.81 -4.18
CA TYR A 81 -2.29 23.17 -2.87
C TYR A 81 -2.92 24.06 -1.79
N TYR A 82 -3.58 23.45 -0.84
CA TYR A 82 -3.79 24.06 0.46
C TYR A 82 -2.49 23.93 1.24
N SER A 83 -1.60 24.93 1.10
CA SER A 83 -0.27 24.88 1.70
C SER A 83 -0.36 25.12 3.21
N VAL A 84 -0.26 24.04 3.97
CA VAL A 84 -0.11 24.00 5.43
C VAL A 84 1.24 23.36 5.76
N PRO A 85 1.84 23.60 6.94
CA PRO A 85 3.07 22.90 7.32
C PRO A 85 2.91 21.39 7.18
N LEU A 86 3.84 20.73 6.47
CA LEU A 86 3.75 19.33 6.11
C LEU A 86 4.95 18.56 6.67
N LEU A 87 4.67 17.50 7.42
CA LEU A 87 5.67 16.50 7.82
C LEU A 87 5.38 15.19 7.07
N MET A 88 6.30 14.78 6.21
CA MET A 88 6.29 13.45 5.59
C MET A 88 7.24 12.54 6.35
N LEU A 89 6.71 11.40 6.81
CA LEU A 89 7.43 10.46 7.64
C LEU A 89 7.37 9.06 7.04
N ALA A 90 8.53 8.39 6.97
CA ALA A 90 8.62 6.96 6.67
C ALA A 90 9.47 6.28 7.74
N SER A 91 9.09 5.07 8.16
CA SER A 91 9.92 4.27 9.06
C SER A 91 11.14 3.72 8.32
N ALA A 92 12.28 3.62 8.99
CA ALA A 92 13.54 3.23 8.34
C ALA A 92 13.53 1.78 7.83
N ASP A 93 12.75 0.89 8.47
CA ASP A 93 12.55 -0.51 8.06
C ASP A 93 11.10 -0.77 7.68
N GLU A 94 10.47 0.17 6.99
CA GLU A 94 9.05 0.13 6.59
C GLU A 94 8.66 -1.20 5.96
N PHE A 95 9.54 -1.74 5.12
CA PHE A 95 9.31 -2.96 4.37
C PHE A 95 9.38 -4.25 5.19
N SER A 96 9.94 -4.20 6.41
CA SER A 96 10.05 -5.36 7.30
C SER A 96 8.69 -6.02 7.56
N SER A 97 7.65 -5.23 7.82
CA SER A 97 6.30 -5.75 8.05
C SER A 97 5.61 -6.24 6.78
N PHE A 98 5.89 -5.63 5.63
CA PHE A 98 5.35 -6.07 4.34
C PHE A 98 6.00 -7.36 3.86
N ALA A 99 7.34 -7.44 3.91
CA ALA A 99 8.08 -8.63 3.58
C ALA A 99 7.69 -9.83 4.47
N ALA A 100 7.46 -9.60 5.76
CA ALA A 100 7.05 -10.63 6.70
C ALA A 100 5.70 -11.29 6.37
N ARG A 101 4.86 -10.63 5.56
CA ARG A 101 3.57 -11.15 5.12
C ARG A 101 3.61 -11.79 3.74
N ASP A 102 4.71 -11.63 3.01
CA ASP A 102 4.83 -12.22 1.67
C ASP A 102 5.02 -13.73 1.75
N PRO A 103 4.21 -14.52 1.01
CA PRO A 103 4.32 -15.98 1.01
C PRO A 103 5.72 -16.50 0.65
N PHE A 104 6.50 -15.77 -0.14
CA PHE A 104 7.87 -16.16 -0.46
C PHE A 104 8.73 -16.32 0.80
N PHE A 105 8.65 -15.36 1.72
CA PHE A 105 9.41 -15.45 2.97
C PHE A 105 8.76 -16.37 3.97
N LYS A 106 7.44 -16.26 4.14
CA LYS A 106 6.67 -17.01 5.13
C LYS A 106 6.66 -18.51 4.83
N ASP A 107 6.40 -18.89 3.58
CA ASP A 107 6.12 -20.27 3.19
C ASP A 107 7.38 -20.98 2.66
N ARG A 108 8.31 -20.26 2.05
CA ARG A 108 9.53 -20.84 1.49
C ARG A 108 10.74 -20.81 2.41
N LEU A 109 10.92 -19.73 3.16
CA LEU A 109 12.08 -19.53 4.01
C LEU A 109 11.77 -19.73 5.50
N GLY A 110 10.49 -19.86 5.85
CA GLY A 110 10.02 -20.05 7.23
C GLY A 110 10.10 -21.50 7.76
N LEU A 111 10.96 -22.32 7.20
CA LEU A 111 10.91 -23.78 7.28
C LEU A 111 11.05 -24.35 8.70
N ILE A 112 11.76 -23.68 9.62
CA ILE A 112 11.90 -24.11 11.00
C ILE A 112 11.97 -22.85 11.86
N ASN A 113 11.08 -22.72 12.85
CA ASN A 113 11.04 -21.65 13.85
C ASN A 113 10.71 -20.22 13.38
N ASN A 114 10.13 -20.03 12.20
CA ASN A 114 9.82 -18.67 11.65
C ASN A 114 11.03 -17.73 11.57
N ASP A 115 12.23 -18.25 11.41
CA ASP A 115 13.45 -17.45 11.44
C ASP A 115 13.87 -16.87 10.07
N TYR A 116 12.92 -16.82 9.12
CA TYR A 116 13.15 -16.25 7.80
C TYR A 116 13.61 -14.78 7.85
N LYS A 117 13.31 -14.07 8.93
CA LYS A 117 13.74 -12.67 9.11
C LYS A 117 15.26 -12.50 9.26
N THR A 118 15.97 -13.57 9.60
CA THR A 118 17.44 -13.56 9.71
C THR A 118 18.14 -13.92 8.41
N THR A 119 17.40 -14.41 7.39
CA THR A 119 17.95 -14.78 6.09
C THR A 119 18.50 -13.57 5.31
N SER A 120 19.46 -13.84 4.42
CA SER A 120 20.03 -12.83 3.54
C SER A 120 18.99 -12.21 2.62
N GLU A 121 18.07 -13.03 2.12
CA GLU A 121 17.00 -12.64 1.22
C GLU A 121 16.01 -11.69 1.89
N PHE A 122 15.61 -11.99 3.12
CA PHE A 122 14.73 -11.10 3.88
C PHE A 122 15.43 -9.77 4.21
N LYS A 123 16.68 -9.83 4.68
CA LYS A 123 17.48 -8.63 4.97
C LYS A 123 17.67 -7.76 3.73
N PHE A 124 17.92 -8.38 2.58
CA PHE A 124 18.00 -7.68 1.29
C PHE A 124 16.68 -6.98 0.96
N ALA A 125 15.57 -7.72 0.99
CA ALA A 125 14.25 -7.17 0.69
C ALA A 125 13.87 -6.03 1.65
N ASN A 126 14.12 -6.20 2.96
CA ASN A 126 13.87 -5.16 3.94
C ASN A 126 14.70 -3.91 3.68
N LYS A 127 16.02 -4.06 3.52
CA LYS A 127 16.93 -2.93 3.32
C LYS A 127 16.58 -2.12 2.09
N TYR A 128 16.48 -2.77 0.94
CA TYR A 128 16.27 -2.07 -0.33
C TYR A 128 14.82 -1.69 -0.55
N GLY A 129 13.87 -2.52 -0.09
CA GLY A 129 12.46 -2.19 -0.10
C GLY A 129 12.14 -0.98 0.77
N SER A 130 12.70 -0.91 1.97
CA SER A 130 12.53 0.25 2.87
C SER A 130 13.18 1.51 2.31
N ALA A 131 14.37 1.40 1.72
CA ALA A 131 15.03 2.53 1.08
C ALA A 131 14.21 3.09 -0.09
N LEU A 132 13.68 2.22 -0.96
CA LEU A 132 12.81 2.62 -2.07
C LEU A 132 11.49 3.22 -1.56
N TYR A 133 10.90 2.63 -0.52
CA TYR A 133 9.66 3.13 0.06
C TYR A 133 9.86 4.55 0.64
N GLY A 134 10.90 4.76 1.43
CA GLY A 134 11.25 6.05 1.98
C GLY A 134 11.56 7.10 0.91
N PHE A 135 12.27 6.69 -0.16
CA PHE A 135 12.56 7.56 -1.29
C PHE A 135 11.27 8.01 -2.00
N PHE A 136 10.43 7.07 -2.44
CA PHE A 136 9.22 7.42 -3.20
C PHE A 136 8.18 8.15 -2.37
N ASN A 137 7.95 7.73 -1.12
CA ASN A 137 6.90 8.30 -0.28
C ASN A 137 7.34 9.52 0.53
N GLY A 138 8.64 9.74 0.67
CA GLY A 138 9.19 10.89 1.37
C GLY A 138 9.91 11.85 0.41
N GLN A 139 11.13 11.52 0.04
CA GLN A 139 12.01 12.42 -0.68
C GLN A 139 11.46 12.83 -2.05
N GLN A 140 11.13 11.88 -2.91
CA GLN A 140 10.63 12.17 -4.26
C GLN A 140 9.30 12.92 -4.21
N SER A 141 8.40 12.54 -3.29
CA SER A 141 7.14 13.27 -3.10
C SER A 141 7.39 14.72 -2.70
N ALA A 142 8.34 14.98 -1.80
CA ALA A 142 8.72 16.32 -1.41
C ALA A 142 9.32 17.13 -2.58
N GLU A 143 10.20 16.51 -3.37
CA GLU A 143 10.80 17.13 -4.55
C GLU A 143 9.74 17.54 -5.60
N VAL A 144 8.71 16.73 -5.78
CA VAL A 144 7.60 17.05 -6.69
C VAL A 144 6.72 18.18 -6.17
N LEU A 145 6.45 18.21 -4.86
CA LEU A 145 5.62 19.23 -4.22
C LEU A 145 6.35 20.59 -4.12
N TYR A 146 7.63 20.56 -3.78
CA TYR A 146 8.42 21.72 -3.36
C TYR A 146 8.31 22.95 -4.29
N PRO A 147 8.35 22.83 -5.63
CA PRO A 147 8.32 24.01 -6.51
C PRO A 147 7.06 24.87 -6.38
N HIS A 148 5.96 24.31 -5.89
CA HIS A 148 4.65 24.97 -5.84
C HIS A 148 4.05 25.02 -4.43
N TYR A 149 4.69 24.40 -3.44
CA TYR A 149 4.25 24.38 -2.06
C TYR A 149 4.74 25.63 -1.32
N LYS A 150 3.86 26.33 -0.62
CA LYS A 150 4.16 27.63 -0.01
C LYS A 150 4.45 27.58 1.49
N ALA A 151 4.13 26.46 2.15
CA ALA A 151 4.42 26.28 3.56
C ALA A 151 5.66 25.40 3.77
N ASP A 152 6.16 25.34 4.99
CA ASP A 152 7.31 24.53 5.35
C ASP A 152 7.03 23.04 5.16
N MET A 153 7.99 22.32 4.58
CA MET A 153 7.95 20.88 4.41
C MET A 153 9.13 20.22 5.10
N TYR A 154 8.85 19.15 5.81
CA TYR A 154 9.83 18.33 6.51
C TYR A 154 9.73 16.89 6.05
N VAL A 155 10.87 16.27 5.76
CA VAL A 155 10.96 14.84 5.44
C VAL A 155 11.72 14.16 6.58
N CYS A 156 11.10 13.16 7.19
CA CYS A 156 11.64 12.47 8.35
C CYS A 156 11.76 10.97 8.08
N SER A 157 12.91 10.39 8.39
CA SER A 157 13.09 8.94 8.50
C SER A 157 13.06 8.55 9.98
N PHE A 158 12.09 7.76 10.38
CA PHE A 158 11.90 7.35 11.77
C PHE A 158 12.66 6.05 12.05
N ALA A 159 13.74 6.15 12.82
CA ALA A 159 14.68 5.04 13.09
C ALA A 159 14.72 4.62 14.57
N PHE A 160 13.64 4.86 15.33
CA PHE A 160 13.58 4.61 16.77
C PHE A 160 14.06 3.19 17.19
N ALA A 161 13.68 2.17 16.43
CA ALA A 161 14.03 0.79 16.72
C ALA A 161 15.42 0.36 16.17
N HIS A 162 16.25 1.27 15.71
CA HIS A 162 17.65 0.99 15.36
C HIS A 162 18.59 1.00 16.58
N THR A 163 18.07 1.34 17.76
CA THR A 163 18.87 1.42 18.99
C THR A 163 18.49 0.26 19.92
N ALA A 164 19.43 -0.66 20.12
CA ALA A 164 19.22 -1.84 20.97
C ALA A 164 18.86 -1.48 22.42
N ASP A 165 19.41 -0.39 22.94
CA ASP A 165 19.14 0.09 24.30
C ASP A 165 17.69 0.55 24.49
N VAL A 166 17.00 0.89 23.37
CA VAL A 166 15.60 1.34 23.42
C VAL A 166 14.62 0.19 23.27
N VAL A 167 14.85 -0.71 22.32
CA VAL A 167 13.89 -1.76 21.97
C VAL A 167 14.38 -3.18 22.30
N GLY A 168 15.62 -3.32 22.74
CA GLY A 168 16.28 -4.60 22.91
C GLY A 168 16.87 -5.16 21.62
N LYS A 169 18.00 -5.87 21.75
CA LYS A 169 18.77 -6.39 20.61
C LYS A 169 17.97 -7.34 19.71
N GLU A 170 17.18 -8.21 20.31
CA GLU A 170 16.37 -9.18 19.57
C GLU A 170 15.32 -8.47 18.69
N TYR A 171 14.58 -7.52 19.26
CA TYR A 171 13.60 -6.74 18.51
C TYR A 171 14.24 -5.95 17.38
N MET A 172 15.35 -5.25 17.66
CA MET A 172 16.10 -4.49 16.68
C MET A 172 16.51 -5.35 15.48
N VAL A 173 17.07 -6.53 15.73
CA VAL A 173 17.58 -7.43 14.68
C VAL A 173 16.43 -8.03 13.85
N ARG A 174 15.30 -8.35 14.49
CA ARG A 174 14.17 -9.04 13.83
C ARG A 174 13.17 -8.10 13.13
N ASN A 175 12.97 -6.93 13.65
CA ASN A 175 11.90 -6.03 13.21
C ASN A 175 12.41 -4.68 12.71
N GLY A 176 13.43 -4.13 13.38
CA GLY A 176 13.86 -2.77 13.11
C GLY A 176 12.75 -1.75 13.34
N ALA A 177 12.86 -0.60 12.71
CA ALA A 177 11.85 0.46 12.71
C ALA A 177 10.78 0.15 11.65
N LEU A 178 9.93 -0.84 11.93
CA LEU A 178 8.90 -1.33 10.99
C LEU A 178 7.73 -0.35 10.81
N HIS A 179 6.89 -0.63 9.83
CA HIS A 179 5.68 0.15 9.53
C HIS A 179 4.79 0.33 10.76
N GLY A 180 4.45 1.57 11.06
CA GLY A 180 3.56 1.94 12.17
C GLY A 180 4.22 2.01 13.55
N ILE A 181 5.53 1.80 13.68
CA ILE A 181 6.22 1.84 14.98
C ILE A 181 6.16 3.21 15.66
N PHE A 182 5.86 4.27 14.92
CA PHE A 182 5.73 5.63 15.45
C PHE A 182 4.35 5.91 16.08
N GLN A 183 3.36 5.03 15.91
CA GLN A 183 1.98 5.27 16.38
C GLN A 183 1.84 5.52 17.89
N PRO A 184 2.69 4.97 18.79
CA PRO A 184 2.62 5.27 20.22
C PRO A 184 3.10 6.66 20.60
N PHE A 185 3.72 7.42 19.70
CA PHE A 185 4.28 8.75 19.91
C PHE A 185 3.40 9.82 19.25
#